data_d077c24ea97d5f0311758835b494f263
#
_entry.id   d077c24ea97d5f0311758835b494f263
#
_cell.length_a   1.000
_cell.length_b   1.000
_cell.length_c   1.000
_cell.angle_alpha   90.00
_cell.angle_beta   90.00
_cell.angle_gamma   90.00
#
_symmetry.space_group_name_H-M   'P 1'
#
loop_
_entity.id
_entity.type
_entity.pdbx_description
1 polymer ?
#
loop_
_entity_poly.entity_id
_entity_poly.type
_entity_poly.pdbx_seq_one_letter_code
_entity_poly.pdbx_strand_id
1 'polypeptide(L)'
;MQRAKKKTKKTKAKPKTNPKAKPKTKAKAEKAKPAAAAKATRKAGARANKAGPTPEAPPPKPRPAVVATGQPASELIDQRIVDVAGWRGETLARMRTLIREADPAVTEEWKWDVPVWSHDGIVCTGEVYQNVVKLTFAHGAAVADPSRLFNSSLQGNTRRAIDIHEGESVDAAAFKALFTAAVARNSSAKSS
;
A
#
# COMPACT_ATOMS: atom_id res chain seq x y z
N MET A 1 -2.68 64.67 30.26
CA MET A 1 -3.50 64.44 31.50
C MET A 1 -3.90 62.98 31.52
N GLN A 2 -3.39 62.33 32.54
CA GLN A 2 -3.91 61.26 33.40
C GLN A 2 -4.21 59.95 32.72
N ARG A 3 -3.40 58.92 32.87
CA ARG A 3 -3.14 58.00 33.99
C ARG A 3 -4.41 57.28 34.49
N ALA A 4 -4.48 55.98 34.22
CA ALA A 4 -4.90 54.99 35.21
C ALA A 4 -4.37 53.59 34.89
N LYS A 5 -3.47 53.11 35.73
CA LYS A 5 -3.01 51.73 35.92
C LYS A 5 -4.03 50.98 36.79
N LYS A 6 -4.26 49.69 36.51
CA LYS A 6 -4.63 48.65 37.53
C LYS A 6 -4.30 47.32 36.91
N LYS A 7 -3.24 46.62 37.24
CA LYS A 7 -2.84 45.82 38.40
C LYS A 7 -3.77 44.63 38.72
N THR A 8 -3.26 43.44 38.37
CA THR A 8 -3.15 42.18 39.11
C THR A 8 -4.39 41.39 39.50
N LYS A 9 -4.48 40.11 39.05
CA LYS A 9 -4.45 39.01 40.06
C LYS A 9 -3.99 37.70 39.46
N LYS A 10 -2.93 37.22 40.04
CA LYS A 10 -2.27 35.90 39.92
C LYS A 10 -2.99 34.96 40.90
N THR A 11 -3.46 33.80 40.43
CA THR A 11 -3.75 32.70 41.31
C THR A 11 -3.15 31.43 40.76
N LYS A 12 -2.25 30.97 41.55
CA LYS A 12 -1.42 29.76 41.49
C LYS A 12 -2.13 28.71 42.34
N ALA A 13 -2.41 27.54 41.83
CA ALA A 13 -2.61 26.36 42.64
C ALA A 13 -2.21 25.10 41.86
N LYS A 14 -1.18 24.46 42.35
CA LYS A 14 -0.72 23.08 42.26
C LYS A 14 -0.96 22.46 43.64
N PRO A 15 -0.72 21.19 43.86
CA PRO A 15 -0.99 19.89 43.23
C PRO A 15 -1.69 18.88 44.17
N LYS A 16 -2.02 17.67 43.72
CA LYS A 16 -2.08 16.45 44.60
C LYS A 16 -1.96 15.22 43.71
N THR A 17 -0.85 14.59 43.67
CA THR A 17 -0.30 13.36 44.28
C THR A 17 -1.22 12.13 44.30
N ASN A 18 -0.70 11.13 43.62
CA ASN A 18 -0.83 9.67 43.63
C ASN A 18 -1.14 9.05 45.02
N PRO A 19 -1.71 7.83 45.17
CA PRO A 19 -0.85 6.65 45.17
C PRO A 19 -1.44 5.33 44.61
N LYS A 20 -0.68 4.55 43.89
CA LYS A 20 -0.13 3.23 44.20
C LYS A 20 -1.03 2.22 44.98
N ALA A 21 -1.45 1.13 44.30
CA ALA A 21 -1.60 -0.18 44.90
C ALA A 21 -1.53 -1.31 43.87
N LYS A 22 -0.49 -2.14 43.95
CA LYS A 22 -0.48 -3.56 43.57
C LYS A 22 -0.97 -4.35 44.76
N PRO A 23 -1.56 -5.54 44.58
CA PRO A 23 -0.82 -6.69 45.09
C PRO A 23 -0.72 -7.89 44.13
N LYS A 24 0.37 -8.60 44.35
CA LYS A 24 0.72 -9.94 43.88
C LYS A 24 -0.15 -10.97 44.63
N THR A 25 -0.50 -12.09 43.96
CA THR A 25 -0.56 -13.38 44.60
C THR A 25 -0.07 -14.48 43.67
N LYS A 26 0.87 -15.23 44.16
CA LYS A 26 1.39 -16.54 43.73
C LYS A 26 0.52 -17.66 44.31
N ALA A 27 0.34 -18.75 43.55
CA ALA A 27 0.35 -20.14 44.00
C ALA A 27 0.27 -21.03 42.75
N LYS A 28 1.21 -21.82 42.42
CA LYS A 28 1.82 -23.05 42.91
C LYS A 28 1.17 -24.29 42.31
N ALA A 29 2.02 -24.97 41.60
CA ALA A 29 2.09 -26.29 41.00
C ALA A 29 1.15 -27.38 41.49
N GLU A 30 0.77 -28.31 40.60
CA GLU A 30 1.00 -29.74 40.90
C GLU A 30 0.99 -30.59 39.64
N LYS A 31 1.91 -31.56 39.70
CA LYS A 31 2.24 -32.63 38.78
C LYS A 31 1.23 -33.76 38.87
N ALA A 32 0.90 -34.40 37.79
CA ALA A 32 0.81 -35.86 37.69
C ALA A 32 0.72 -36.37 36.26
N LYS A 33 1.66 -37.19 35.87
CA LYS A 33 1.61 -38.31 34.91
C LYS A 33 1.72 -39.58 35.81
N PRO A 34 1.28 -40.78 35.44
CA PRO A 34 1.59 -41.47 34.19
C PRO A 34 0.57 -42.57 33.69
N ALA A 35 0.96 -43.16 32.54
CA ALA A 35 0.86 -44.53 32.07
C ALA A 35 -0.48 -45.01 31.46
N ALA A 36 -0.46 -45.44 30.27
CA ALA A 36 -0.07 -46.62 29.52
C ALA A 36 -1.26 -47.41 28.89
N ALA A 37 -1.08 -47.64 27.60
CA ALA A 37 -1.44 -48.84 26.83
C ALA A 37 -2.91 -49.17 26.52
N ALA A 38 -3.27 -49.12 25.22
CA ALA A 38 -3.66 -50.34 24.50
C ALA A 38 -3.87 -50.08 23.00
N LYS A 39 -3.29 -50.92 22.18
CA LYS A 39 -3.46 -51.12 20.75
C LYS A 39 -4.90 -51.35 20.33
N ALA A 40 -5.34 -50.72 19.23
CA ALA A 40 -6.21 -51.39 18.27
C ALA A 40 -6.18 -50.63 16.94
N THR A 41 -5.69 -51.33 15.93
CA THR A 41 -5.74 -51.07 14.49
C THR A 41 -7.17 -50.82 14.00
N ARG A 42 -7.37 -49.75 13.20
CA ARG A 42 -8.28 -49.80 12.04
C ARG A 42 -7.91 -48.73 11.03
N LYS A 43 -7.56 -49.20 9.88
CA LYS A 43 -7.31 -48.57 8.61
C LYS A 43 -8.63 -47.97 8.05
N ALA A 44 -8.72 -46.69 7.86
CA ALA A 44 -9.64 -46.07 6.89
C ALA A 44 -9.08 -44.70 6.51
N GLY A 45 -8.84 -44.52 5.23
CA GLY A 45 -8.23 -43.34 4.67
C GLY A 45 -9.14 -42.11 4.81
N ALA A 46 -8.59 -41.06 5.34
CA ALA A 46 -9.12 -39.72 5.16
C ALA A 46 -7.97 -38.87 4.64
N ARG A 47 -8.11 -38.45 3.39
CA ARG A 47 -7.25 -37.47 2.75
C ARG A 47 -7.29 -36.19 3.59
N ALA A 48 -6.21 -35.91 4.28
CA ALA A 48 -5.98 -34.60 4.84
C ALA A 48 -5.78 -33.62 3.69
N ASN A 49 -6.76 -32.78 3.47
CA ASN A 49 -6.65 -31.59 2.66
C ASN A 49 -5.66 -30.65 3.36
N LYS A 50 -4.40 -30.75 2.95
CA LYS A 50 -3.37 -29.79 3.30
C LYS A 50 -3.65 -28.54 2.45
N ALA A 51 -4.41 -27.60 2.98
CA ALA A 51 -4.52 -26.27 2.42
C ALA A 51 -3.14 -25.61 2.53
N GLY A 52 -2.35 -25.80 1.50
CA GLY A 52 -1.17 -24.99 1.25
C GLY A 52 -1.62 -23.59 0.81
N PRO A 53 -0.77 -22.56 0.96
CA PRO A 53 -1.09 -21.23 0.45
C PRO A 53 -1.44 -21.37 -1.03
N THR A 54 -2.61 -20.85 -1.39
CA THR A 54 -3.07 -20.78 -2.77
C THR A 54 -1.98 -20.10 -3.59
N PRO A 55 -1.42 -20.72 -4.63
CA PRO A 55 -0.47 -20.04 -5.48
C PRO A 55 -1.19 -18.86 -6.09
N GLU A 56 -0.64 -17.66 -5.85
CA GLU A 56 -1.03 -16.43 -6.54
C GLU A 56 -1.10 -16.74 -8.04
N ALA A 57 -2.27 -16.53 -8.64
CA ALA A 57 -2.48 -16.78 -10.06
C ALA A 57 -1.40 -16.03 -10.84
N PRO A 58 -0.74 -16.67 -11.84
CA PRO A 58 0.26 -15.99 -12.62
C PRO A 58 -0.36 -14.72 -13.24
N PRO A 59 0.40 -13.61 -13.29
CA PRO A 59 -0.11 -12.38 -13.88
C PRO A 59 -0.62 -12.70 -15.29
N PRO A 60 -1.76 -12.12 -15.72
CA PRO A 60 -2.29 -12.37 -17.05
C PRO A 60 -1.19 -12.12 -18.08
N LYS A 61 -0.99 -13.07 -18.98
CA LYS A 61 -0.01 -12.94 -20.07
C LYS A 61 -0.26 -11.61 -20.77
N PRO A 62 0.79 -10.85 -21.12
CA PRO A 62 0.63 -9.59 -21.82
C PRO A 62 -0.18 -9.84 -23.08
N ARG A 63 -1.37 -9.26 -23.15
CA ARG A 63 -2.11 -9.19 -24.38
C ARG A 63 -1.30 -8.33 -25.35
N PRO A 64 -1.23 -8.68 -26.64
CA PRO A 64 -0.51 -7.84 -27.58
C PRO A 64 -1.08 -6.43 -27.50
N ALA A 65 -0.20 -5.44 -27.46
CA ALA A 65 -0.57 -4.04 -27.46
C ALA A 65 -1.48 -3.79 -28.66
N VAL A 66 -2.76 -3.66 -28.43
CA VAL A 66 -3.68 -3.13 -29.42
C VAL A 66 -3.38 -1.64 -29.45
N VAL A 67 -2.51 -1.24 -30.36
CA VAL A 67 -2.37 0.17 -30.73
C VAL A 67 -3.66 0.51 -31.46
N ALA A 68 -4.68 0.77 -30.69
CA ALA A 68 -5.93 1.24 -31.21
C ALA A 68 -5.86 2.77 -31.27
N THR A 69 -6.15 3.27 -32.44
CA THR A 69 -6.93 4.48 -32.63
C THR A 69 -6.21 5.81 -32.58
N GLY A 70 -4.95 6.03 -32.76
CA GLY A 70 -4.41 7.40 -32.95
C GLY A 70 -4.79 8.44 -31.87
N GLN A 71 -5.49 7.99 -30.81
CA GLN A 71 -5.88 8.84 -29.67
C GLN A 71 -4.72 9.03 -28.72
N PRO A 72 -4.54 10.24 -28.19
CA PRO A 72 -3.57 10.49 -27.14
C PRO A 72 -3.79 9.60 -25.92
N ALA A 73 -2.71 9.12 -25.31
CA ALA A 73 -2.81 8.28 -24.10
C ALA A 73 -3.58 8.97 -22.97
N SER A 74 -3.45 10.30 -22.85
CA SER A 74 -4.19 11.10 -21.87
C SER A 74 -5.70 10.97 -22.01
N GLU A 75 -6.22 10.96 -23.24
CA GLU A 75 -7.66 10.79 -23.51
C GLU A 75 -8.13 9.37 -23.17
N LEU A 76 -7.33 8.35 -23.47
CA LEU A 76 -7.64 6.96 -23.11
C LEU A 76 -7.66 6.79 -21.58
N ILE A 77 -6.77 7.48 -20.86
CA ILE A 77 -6.78 7.48 -19.41
C ILE A 77 -8.01 8.21 -18.86
N ASP A 78 -8.38 9.36 -19.45
CA ASP A 78 -9.61 10.09 -19.10
C ASP A 78 -10.84 9.22 -19.30
N GLN A 79 -10.93 8.55 -20.45
CA GLN A 79 -12.03 7.61 -20.74
C GLN A 79 -12.05 6.46 -19.73
N ARG A 80 -10.90 5.90 -19.38
CA ARG A 80 -10.81 4.83 -18.38
C ARG A 80 -11.31 5.26 -17.01
N ILE A 81 -10.97 6.47 -16.58
CA ILE A 81 -11.45 7.05 -15.32
C ILE A 81 -12.97 7.14 -15.31
N VAL A 82 -13.58 7.57 -16.42
CA VAL A 82 -15.03 7.65 -16.56
C VAL A 82 -15.67 6.25 -16.59
N ASP A 83 -15.12 5.33 -17.35
CA ASP A 83 -15.67 3.98 -17.56
C ASP A 83 -15.70 3.15 -16.27
N VAL A 84 -14.68 3.29 -15.41
CA VAL A 84 -14.63 2.52 -14.16
C VAL A 84 -15.50 3.11 -13.07
N ALA A 85 -15.93 4.37 -13.20
CA ALA A 85 -16.86 5.11 -12.37
C ALA A 85 -16.66 4.97 -10.83
N GLY A 86 -17.41 5.76 -10.06
CA GLY A 86 -17.42 5.72 -8.60
C GLY A 86 -16.03 5.84 -7.98
N TRP A 87 -15.86 5.28 -6.80
CA TRP A 87 -14.63 5.41 -6.00
C TRP A 87 -13.34 4.98 -6.74
N ARG A 88 -13.44 4.03 -7.66
CA ARG A 88 -12.28 3.56 -8.44
C ARG A 88 -11.81 4.59 -9.45
N GLY A 89 -12.75 5.23 -10.15
CA GLY A 89 -12.45 6.32 -11.07
C GLY A 89 -11.86 7.52 -10.32
N GLU A 90 -12.47 7.90 -9.21
CA GLU A 90 -11.99 8.99 -8.35
C GLU A 90 -10.59 8.70 -7.81
N THR A 91 -10.33 7.47 -7.36
CA THR A 91 -9.01 7.05 -6.88
C THR A 91 -7.98 7.11 -8.01
N LEU A 92 -8.29 6.57 -9.19
CA LEU A 92 -7.37 6.60 -10.33
C LEU A 92 -7.07 8.04 -10.77
N ALA A 93 -8.09 8.92 -10.83
CA ALA A 93 -7.94 10.34 -11.16
C ALA A 93 -7.04 11.05 -10.14
N ARG A 94 -7.26 10.80 -8.84
CA ARG A 94 -6.43 11.35 -7.78
C ARG A 94 -4.99 10.90 -7.90
N MET A 95 -4.75 9.61 -8.11
CA MET A 95 -3.38 9.09 -8.24
C MET A 95 -2.66 9.65 -9.46
N ARG A 96 -3.37 9.80 -10.60
CA ARG A 96 -2.86 10.48 -11.80
C ARG A 96 -2.44 11.92 -11.50
N THR A 97 -3.25 12.66 -10.76
CA THR A 97 -2.93 14.03 -10.33
C THR A 97 -1.65 14.07 -9.50
N LEU A 98 -1.54 13.20 -8.49
CA LEU A 98 -0.35 13.11 -7.64
C LEU A 98 0.92 12.72 -8.40
N ILE A 99 0.79 11.85 -9.39
CA ILE A 99 1.90 11.45 -10.28
C ILE A 99 2.40 12.66 -11.08
N ARG A 100 1.50 13.42 -11.69
CA ARG A 100 1.85 14.62 -12.46
C ARG A 100 2.40 15.76 -11.61
N GLU A 101 1.95 15.85 -10.36
CA GLU A 101 2.51 16.80 -9.38
C GLU A 101 3.90 16.39 -8.90
N ALA A 102 4.15 15.07 -8.76
CA ALA A 102 5.45 14.55 -8.33
C ALA A 102 6.51 14.69 -9.44
N ASP A 103 6.10 14.53 -10.68
CA ASP A 103 6.95 14.64 -11.85
C ASP A 103 6.20 15.24 -13.04
N PRO A 104 6.32 16.57 -13.25
CA PRO A 104 5.67 17.23 -14.39
C PRO A 104 6.21 16.78 -15.77
N ALA A 105 7.37 16.13 -15.83
CA ALA A 105 7.97 15.60 -17.06
C ALA A 105 7.56 14.14 -17.35
N VAL A 106 6.72 13.55 -16.50
CA VAL A 106 6.23 12.18 -16.71
C VAL A 106 5.45 12.08 -18.02
N THR A 107 5.73 11.02 -18.76
CA THR A 107 5.00 10.69 -20.00
C THR A 107 3.87 9.72 -19.65
N GLU A 108 2.65 10.08 -20.05
CA GLU A 108 1.50 9.20 -19.98
C GLU A 108 1.44 8.31 -21.23
N GLU A 109 1.32 7.02 -21.03
CA GLU A 109 1.21 6.03 -22.10
C GLU A 109 0.01 5.12 -21.85
N TRP A 110 -0.47 4.49 -22.91
CA TRP A 110 -1.53 3.47 -22.84
C TRP A 110 -0.96 2.16 -23.33
N LYS A 111 -0.75 1.21 -22.45
CA LYS A 111 -0.18 -0.11 -22.76
C LYS A 111 -0.95 -1.19 -22.02
N TRP A 112 -1.18 -2.32 -22.67
CA TRP A 112 -1.85 -3.48 -22.06
C TRP A 112 -3.25 -3.17 -21.49
N ASP A 113 -3.95 -2.22 -22.12
CA ASP A 113 -5.27 -1.72 -21.68
C ASP A 113 -5.27 -1.02 -20.30
N VAL A 114 -4.13 -0.50 -19.88
CA VAL A 114 -4.00 0.25 -18.62
C VAL A 114 -3.16 1.52 -18.79
N PRO A 115 -3.40 2.52 -17.95
CA PRO A 115 -2.51 3.67 -17.82
C PRO A 115 -1.09 3.25 -17.43
N VAL A 116 -0.11 3.85 -18.10
CA VAL A 116 1.32 3.67 -17.80
C VAL A 116 1.96 5.03 -17.70
N TRP A 117 2.76 5.24 -16.67
CA TRP A 117 3.54 6.44 -16.47
C TRP A 117 5.02 6.12 -16.57
N SER A 118 5.69 6.83 -17.48
CA SER A 118 7.08 6.60 -17.84
C SER A 118 7.93 7.84 -17.69
N HIS A 119 9.13 7.67 -17.15
CA HIS A 119 10.22 8.64 -17.15
C HIS A 119 11.53 7.85 -17.14
N ASP A 120 12.31 7.97 -18.23
CA ASP A 120 13.50 7.13 -18.47
C ASP A 120 13.22 5.61 -18.38
N GLY A 121 12.01 5.22 -18.75
CA GLY A 121 11.48 3.87 -18.61
C GLY A 121 10.17 3.85 -17.84
N ILE A 122 9.54 2.69 -17.74
CA ILE A 122 8.27 2.56 -17.01
C ILE A 122 8.52 2.77 -15.52
N VAL A 123 7.82 3.74 -14.93
CA VAL A 123 7.81 3.98 -13.49
C VAL A 123 6.73 3.14 -12.83
N CYS A 124 5.47 3.34 -13.23
CA CYS A 124 4.36 2.55 -12.72
C CYS A 124 3.23 2.38 -13.73
N THR A 125 2.37 1.40 -13.47
CA THR A 125 1.10 1.15 -14.17
C THR A 125 -0.07 1.34 -13.22
N GLY A 126 -1.24 1.70 -13.75
CA GLY A 126 -2.48 1.86 -13.00
C GLY A 126 -3.51 0.82 -13.45
N GLU A 127 -3.75 -0.19 -12.64
CA GLU A 127 -4.71 -1.25 -12.93
C GLU A 127 -5.95 -1.06 -12.05
N VAL A 128 -7.12 -1.29 -12.64
CA VAL A 128 -8.39 -1.20 -11.93
C VAL A 128 -9.10 -2.54 -11.96
N TYR A 129 -9.28 -3.12 -10.78
CA TYR A 129 -10.02 -4.36 -10.56
C TYR A 129 -11.36 -4.07 -9.87
N GLN A 130 -12.13 -5.11 -9.60
CA GLN A 130 -13.46 -4.96 -9.00
C GLN A 130 -13.41 -4.27 -7.62
N ASN A 131 -12.44 -4.64 -6.79
CA ASN A 131 -12.37 -4.21 -5.38
C ASN A 131 -11.08 -3.47 -5.03
N VAL A 132 -10.25 -3.14 -6.02
CA VAL A 132 -8.97 -2.49 -5.78
C VAL A 132 -8.50 -1.68 -6.99
N VAL A 133 -7.94 -0.51 -6.73
CA VAL A 133 -7.10 0.23 -7.67
C VAL A 133 -5.65 -0.06 -7.30
N LYS A 134 -4.91 -0.62 -8.23
CA LYS A 134 -3.53 -1.06 -8.01
C LYS A 134 -2.56 -0.19 -8.80
N LEU A 135 -1.53 0.30 -8.12
CA LEU A 135 -0.38 0.96 -8.75
C LEU A 135 0.83 0.05 -8.65
N THR A 136 1.29 -0.47 -9.78
CA THR A 136 2.44 -1.39 -9.83
C THR A 136 3.69 -0.66 -10.29
N PHE A 137 4.67 -0.53 -9.40
CA PHE A 137 5.97 0.08 -9.69
C PHE A 137 6.92 -0.95 -10.29
N ALA A 138 7.44 -0.66 -11.49
CA ALA A 138 8.26 -1.60 -12.27
C ALA A 138 9.54 -2.03 -11.53
N HIS A 139 10.19 -1.11 -10.84
CA HIS A 139 11.40 -1.33 -10.06
C HIS A 139 11.22 -1.07 -8.57
N GLY A 140 9.99 -1.23 -8.06
CA GLY A 140 9.63 -0.90 -6.67
C GLY A 140 10.47 -1.60 -5.62
N ALA A 141 11.00 -2.80 -5.91
CA ALA A 141 11.87 -3.52 -4.98
C ALA A 141 13.22 -2.80 -4.72
N ALA A 142 13.64 -1.94 -5.64
CA ALA A 142 14.88 -1.16 -5.54
C ALA A 142 14.64 0.28 -5.06
N VAL A 143 13.39 0.63 -4.75
CA VAL A 143 13.00 1.98 -4.28
C VAL A 143 12.82 1.95 -2.77
N ALA A 144 13.42 2.92 -2.07
CA ALA A 144 13.21 3.08 -0.63
C ALA A 144 11.77 3.56 -0.35
N ASP A 145 11.09 2.87 0.54
CA ASP A 145 9.73 3.18 0.98
C ASP A 145 9.66 3.34 2.50
N PRO A 146 10.15 4.46 3.04
CA PRO A 146 10.15 4.70 4.49
C PRO A 146 8.73 4.82 5.06
N SER A 147 7.76 5.21 4.24
CA SER A 147 6.36 5.36 4.62
C SER A 147 5.55 4.07 4.51
N ARG A 148 6.17 2.97 4.03
CA ARG A 148 5.55 1.65 3.87
C ARG A 148 4.26 1.69 3.04
N LEU A 149 4.28 2.42 1.94
CA LEU A 149 3.15 2.51 1.02
C LEU A 149 2.96 1.23 0.21
N PHE A 150 4.05 0.52 -0.10
CA PHE A 150 3.94 -0.77 -0.77
C PHE A 150 3.28 -1.79 0.16
N ASN A 151 2.11 -2.25 -0.20
CA ASN A 151 1.32 -3.23 0.54
C ASN A 151 1.01 -4.50 -0.26
N SER A 152 1.45 -4.57 -1.53
CA SER A 152 1.18 -5.67 -2.45
C SER A 152 2.41 -6.02 -3.29
N SER A 153 2.45 -7.22 -3.84
CA SER A 153 3.58 -7.75 -4.62
C SER A 153 4.93 -7.74 -3.88
N LEU A 154 4.91 -7.91 -2.56
CA LEU A 154 6.08 -7.75 -1.70
C LEU A 154 7.12 -8.87 -1.87
N GLN A 155 6.74 -10.01 -2.41
CA GLN A 155 7.62 -11.16 -2.65
C GLN A 155 8.34 -11.10 -4.01
N GLY A 156 7.97 -10.16 -4.87
CA GLY A 156 8.58 -10.02 -6.20
C GLY A 156 10.03 -9.50 -6.12
N ASN A 157 10.88 -9.93 -7.04
CA ASN A 157 12.29 -9.51 -7.08
C ASN A 157 12.49 -8.08 -7.61
N THR A 158 11.53 -7.55 -8.38
CA THR A 158 11.63 -6.24 -9.04
C THR A 158 10.46 -5.34 -8.76
N ARG A 159 9.24 -5.87 -8.80
CA ARG A 159 8.02 -5.07 -8.68
C ARG A 159 7.57 -4.94 -7.23
N ARG A 160 6.88 -3.83 -6.94
CA ARG A 160 6.08 -3.61 -5.73
C ARG A 160 4.81 -2.92 -6.15
N ALA A 161 3.75 -3.08 -5.38
CA ALA A 161 2.50 -2.43 -5.69
C ALA A 161 1.86 -1.78 -4.46
N ILE A 162 1.01 -0.80 -4.75
CA ILE A 162 0.11 -0.18 -3.79
C ILE A 162 -1.30 -0.57 -4.21
N ASP A 163 -1.97 -1.34 -3.38
CA ASP A 163 -3.38 -1.67 -3.50
C ASP A 163 -4.19 -0.67 -2.67
N ILE A 164 -5.18 -0.06 -3.29
CA ILE A 164 -6.06 0.94 -2.68
C ILE A 164 -7.49 0.41 -2.77
N HIS A 165 -8.11 0.18 -1.63
CA HIS A 165 -9.50 -0.28 -1.54
C HIS A 165 -10.47 0.88 -1.34
N GLU A 166 -11.77 0.57 -1.42
CA GLU A 166 -12.82 1.56 -1.19
C GLU A 166 -12.70 2.17 0.20
N GLY A 167 -12.75 3.50 0.26
CA GLY A 167 -12.60 4.25 1.50
C GLY A 167 -11.17 4.47 1.97
N GLU A 168 -10.18 3.82 1.35
CA GLU A 168 -8.77 4.06 1.65
C GLU A 168 -8.24 5.30 0.92
N SER A 169 -7.28 5.97 1.55
CA SER A 169 -6.58 7.10 0.95
C SER A 169 -5.08 6.96 1.14
N VAL A 170 -4.34 7.24 0.08
CA VAL A 170 -2.87 7.29 0.13
C VAL A 170 -2.43 8.68 0.56
N ASP A 171 -1.46 8.77 1.48
CA ASP A 171 -0.84 10.03 1.84
C ASP A 171 -0.15 10.67 0.63
N ALA A 172 -0.56 11.88 0.29
CA ALA A 172 -0.13 12.55 -0.93
C ALA A 172 1.37 12.90 -0.92
N ALA A 173 1.89 13.31 0.24
CA ALA A 173 3.29 13.71 0.36
C ALA A 173 4.20 12.47 0.30
N ALA A 174 3.84 11.42 1.02
CA ALA A 174 4.56 10.15 1.00
C ALA A 174 4.54 9.51 -0.40
N PHE A 175 3.40 9.56 -1.09
CA PHE A 175 3.28 9.02 -2.45
C PHE A 175 4.14 9.79 -3.45
N LYS A 176 4.11 11.13 -3.42
CA LYS A 176 4.95 11.95 -4.30
C LYS A 176 6.43 11.70 -4.05
N ALA A 177 6.85 11.57 -2.80
CA ALA A 177 8.24 11.24 -2.47
C ALA A 177 8.64 9.86 -3.02
N LEU A 178 7.78 8.85 -2.88
CA LEU A 178 8.00 7.51 -3.41
C LEU A 178 8.09 7.52 -4.95
N PHE A 179 7.18 8.24 -5.62
CA PHE A 179 7.19 8.35 -7.08
C PHE A 179 8.46 9.03 -7.60
N THR A 180 8.87 10.13 -6.99
CA THR A 180 10.13 10.84 -7.32
C THR A 180 11.35 9.92 -7.12
N ALA A 181 11.38 9.13 -6.05
CA ALA A 181 12.45 8.16 -5.83
C ALA A 181 12.47 7.05 -6.90
N ALA A 182 11.30 6.62 -7.39
CA ALA A 182 11.19 5.65 -8.47
C ALA A 182 11.70 6.22 -9.82
N VAL A 183 11.38 7.48 -10.10
CA VAL A 183 11.91 8.21 -11.27
C VAL A 183 13.44 8.30 -11.18
N ALA A 184 13.98 8.74 -10.07
CA ALA A 184 15.43 8.85 -9.86
C ALA A 184 16.14 7.50 -10.05
N ARG A 185 15.51 6.39 -9.63
CA ARG A 185 16.03 5.04 -9.87
C ARG A 185 16.11 4.68 -11.35
N ASN A 186 15.09 5.05 -12.15
CA ASN A 186 15.08 4.81 -13.58
C ASN A 186 16.20 5.62 -14.28
N SER A 187 16.30 6.92 -13.98
CA SER A 187 17.31 7.81 -14.57
C SER A 187 18.73 7.36 -14.26
N SER A 188 18.97 6.88 -13.03
CA SER A 188 20.29 6.33 -12.66
C SER A 188 20.63 5.07 -13.44
N ALA A 189 19.64 4.20 -13.69
CA ALA A 189 19.87 2.97 -14.45
C ALA A 189 20.12 3.21 -15.94
N LYS A 190 19.64 4.32 -16.49
CA LYS A 190 19.86 4.69 -17.91
C LYS A 190 21.25 5.29 -18.12
N SER A 191 21.81 5.89 -17.07
CA SER A 191 23.13 6.55 -17.12
C SER A 191 24.30 5.60 -16.87
N SER A 192 24.03 4.33 -16.53
CA SER A 192 25.01 3.26 -16.30
C SER A 192 25.12 2.34 -17.49
#